data_7e9fc559ccdff9af0d026a03a5fb3219
#
_entry.id   7e9fc559ccdff9af0d026a03a5fb3219
#
_cell.length_a   1.000
_cell.length_b   1.000
_cell.length_c   1.000
_cell.angle_alpha   90.00
_cell.angle_beta   90.00
_cell.angle_gamma   90.00
#
_symmetry.space_group_name_H-M   'P 1'
#
loop_
_entity.id
_entity.type
_entity.pdbx_description
1 polymer ?
#
loop_
_entity_poly.entity_id
_entity_poly.type
_entity_poly.pdbx_seq_one_letter_code
_entity_poly.pdbx_strand_id
1 'polypeptide(L)'
;MLARPSIALAGCMLAALLAGPAQAAGRAAAPPSYAERLYPPWSQGANDPALHQGLRFTVPEIDDMPDFHGSLDHPALVIFVGGNYYFAMAPLVRAFSAQHPRLRGRIFYVTLPPGLLIKAMANGGTFTSGNLTFTVAPDVYAAGLKKVQGQIAARRLVPPAVPYATNTLTIMVPAGNPAHITSLADLGRPGVRLVMPNPAWEGVARQIRMALERAGGPALARTVYVSKVADGQTILTHIHHRQTPLFLMQRIADAGVTWKSEAIFQEQIGHPLTHVNIPTADNVTATYAAAVVRHAQHPRAARAWLAFLRSNTAQRIFARYGFKPAPPSAAQRR
;
A
#
# COMPACT_ATOMS: atom_id res chain seq x y z
N MET A 1 62.23 -38.78 -76.39
CA MET A 1 61.77 -39.49 -75.19
C MET A 1 61.50 -38.44 -74.16
N LEU A 2 60.31 -38.42 -73.74
CA LEU A 2 59.50 -37.41 -73.12
C LEU A 2 60.03 -36.86 -71.80
N ALA A 3 60.25 -35.58 -71.71
CA ALA A 3 60.52 -34.83 -70.51
C ALA A 3 59.17 -34.39 -69.87
N ARG A 4 58.97 -34.64 -68.60
CA ARG A 4 57.83 -34.09 -67.88
C ARG A 4 58.23 -32.78 -67.19
N PRO A 5 57.43 -31.73 -67.26
CA PRO A 5 57.67 -30.53 -66.48
C PRO A 5 57.08 -30.64 -65.05
N SER A 6 57.92 -30.25 -64.12
CA SER A 6 57.49 -30.13 -62.70
C SER A 6 56.68 -28.82 -62.56
N ILE A 7 55.47 -28.97 -62.08
CA ILE A 7 54.63 -27.86 -61.68
C ILE A 7 54.91 -27.57 -60.19
N ALA A 8 55.48 -26.40 -59.96
CA ALA A 8 55.62 -25.84 -58.62
C ALA A 8 54.27 -25.29 -58.17
N LEU A 9 53.67 -25.93 -57.14
CA LEU A 9 52.50 -25.40 -56.48
C LEU A 9 52.93 -24.31 -55.48
N ALA A 10 52.66 -23.07 -55.83
CA ALA A 10 52.73 -21.94 -54.90
C ALA A 10 51.57 -22.02 -53.92
N GLY A 11 51.89 -22.36 -52.67
CA GLY A 11 50.94 -22.38 -51.61
C GLY A 11 50.53 -20.96 -51.17
N CYS A 12 49.37 -20.48 -51.60
CA CYS A 12 48.75 -19.31 -50.99
C CYS A 12 48.23 -19.74 -49.62
N MET A 13 48.91 -19.38 -48.54
CA MET A 13 48.35 -19.40 -47.20
C MET A 13 47.31 -18.29 -47.12
N LEU A 14 46.05 -18.71 -47.20
CA LEU A 14 44.90 -17.86 -46.87
C LEU A 14 44.81 -17.79 -45.33
N ALA A 15 45.32 -16.71 -44.73
CA ALA A 15 45.06 -16.40 -43.33
C ALA A 15 43.59 -16.12 -43.17
N ALA A 16 42.81 -17.14 -42.78
CA ALA A 16 41.45 -16.96 -42.32
C ALA A 16 41.49 -16.22 -40.99
N LEU A 17 41.26 -14.92 -41.04
CA LEU A 17 40.90 -14.13 -39.87
C LEU A 17 39.57 -14.71 -39.33
N LEU A 18 39.69 -15.49 -38.28
CA LEU A 18 38.57 -15.83 -37.40
C LEU A 18 38.08 -14.56 -36.73
N ALA A 19 37.24 -13.80 -37.43
CA ALA A 19 36.37 -12.84 -36.79
C ALA A 19 35.39 -13.66 -35.93
N GLY A 20 35.72 -13.81 -34.67
CA GLY A 20 34.76 -14.32 -33.66
C GLY A 20 33.50 -13.43 -33.73
N PRO A 21 32.33 -13.98 -33.53
CA PRO A 21 31.11 -13.18 -33.45
C PRO A 21 31.37 -12.09 -32.41
N ALA A 22 31.41 -10.84 -32.84
CA ALA A 22 31.33 -9.70 -31.96
C ALA A 22 30.09 -9.94 -31.15
N GLN A 23 30.25 -10.34 -29.86
CA GLN A 23 29.17 -10.32 -28.89
C GLN A 23 28.66 -8.88 -28.95
N ALA A 24 27.53 -8.72 -29.61
CA ALA A 24 26.76 -7.48 -29.50
C ALA A 24 26.61 -7.28 -28.00
N ALA A 25 27.36 -6.33 -27.45
CA ALA A 25 27.19 -5.90 -26.08
C ALA A 25 25.69 -5.62 -25.96
N GLY A 26 25.00 -6.50 -25.24
CA GLY A 26 23.56 -6.46 -25.11
C GLY A 26 23.24 -5.04 -24.65
N ARG A 27 22.57 -4.32 -25.50
CA ARG A 27 22.05 -2.99 -25.16
C ARG A 27 21.31 -3.20 -23.86
N ALA A 28 21.82 -2.62 -22.76
CA ALA A 28 21.14 -2.70 -21.47
C ALA A 28 19.67 -2.39 -21.74
N ALA A 29 18.79 -3.33 -21.42
CA ALA A 29 17.37 -3.15 -21.63
C ALA A 29 17.00 -1.79 -21.04
N ALA A 30 16.32 -0.96 -21.83
CA ALA A 30 15.83 0.31 -21.32
C ALA A 30 15.08 0.02 -20.00
N PRO A 31 15.27 0.85 -18.97
CA PRO A 31 14.54 0.64 -17.72
C PRO A 31 13.04 0.55 -18.06
N PRO A 32 12.30 -0.35 -17.42
CA PRO A 32 10.88 -0.56 -17.70
C PRO A 32 10.14 0.79 -17.63
N SER A 33 9.19 1.00 -18.51
CA SER A 33 8.39 2.22 -18.51
C SER A 33 7.72 2.43 -17.16
N TYR A 34 7.34 3.65 -16.86
CA TYR A 34 6.60 3.97 -15.63
C TYR A 34 5.34 3.08 -15.47
N ALA A 35 4.61 2.84 -16.57
CA ALA A 35 3.45 1.97 -16.58
C ALA A 35 3.82 0.52 -16.23
N GLU A 36 4.89 -0.02 -16.80
CA GLU A 36 5.36 -1.39 -16.51
C GLU A 36 5.82 -1.57 -15.07
N ARG A 37 6.31 -0.52 -14.44
CA ARG A 37 6.69 -0.54 -13.01
C ARG A 37 5.51 -0.41 -12.06
N LEU A 38 4.42 0.25 -12.50
CA LEU A 38 3.24 0.49 -11.69
C LEU A 38 2.19 -0.61 -11.76
N TYR A 39 2.17 -1.36 -12.86
CA TYR A 39 1.21 -2.44 -13.05
C TYR A 39 1.85 -3.76 -12.67
N PRO A 40 1.42 -4.37 -11.57
CA PRO A 40 1.79 -5.73 -11.28
C PRO A 40 1.41 -6.64 -12.46
N PRO A 41 2.20 -7.68 -12.74
CA PRO A 41 1.96 -8.56 -13.89
C PRO A 41 0.54 -9.11 -13.96
N TRP A 42 -0.11 -9.42 -12.83
CA TRP A 42 -1.49 -9.92 -12.80
C TRP A 42 -2.55 -8.93 -13.29
N SER A 43 -2.22 -7.65 -13.47
CA SER A 43 -3.12 -6.69 -14.09
C SER A 43 -3.00 -6.64 -15.61
N GLN A 44 -2.12 -7.40 -16.20
CA GLN A 44 -1.83 -7.37 -17.65
C GLN A 44 -2.60 -8.40 -18.46
N GLY A 45 -3.49 -9.18 -17.85
CA GLY A 45 -4.35 -10.15 -18.53
C GLY A 45 -3.68 -11.49 -18.81
N ALA A 46 -4.18 -12.22 -19.81
CA ALA A 46 -3.82 -13.61 -20.06
C ALA A 46 -2.34 -13.86 -20.39
N ASN A 47 -1.64 -12.86 -20.85
CA ASN A 47 -0.20 -12.96 -21.18
C ASN A 47 0.71 -12.58 -20.00
N ASP A 48 0.13 -12.40 -18.84
CA ASP A 48 0.85 -12.01 -17.65
C ASP A 48 1.85 -13.10 -17.21
N PRO A 49 3.14 -12.75 -17.07
CA PRO A 49 4.16 -13.68 -16.57
C PRO A 49 3.83 -14.25 -15.17
N ALA A 50 3.06 -13.54 -14.37
CA ALA A 50 2.64 -14.01 -13.05
C ALA A 50 1.78 -15.27 -13.12
N LEU A 51 1.01 -15.46 -14.17
CA LEU A 51 0.23 -16.70 -14.40
C LEU A 51 1.14 -17.93 -14.51
N HIS A 52 2.36 -17.76 -15.01
CA HIS A 52 3.34 -18.82 -15.17
C HIS A 52 4.26 -18.99 -13.96
N GLN A 53 4.31 -17.99 -13.09
CA GLN A 53 5.13 -17.98 -11.87
C GLN A 53 4.30 -18.25 -10.59
N GLY A 54 3.01 -18.52 -10.77
CA GLY A 54 2.08 -18.72 -9.67
C GLY A 54 1.87 -17.43 -8.85
N LEU A 55 1.52 -17.59 -7.59
CA LEU A 55 1.18 -16.50 -6.68
C LEU A 55 2.41 -15.72 -6.14
N ARG A 56 3.55 -15.75 -6.83
CA ARG A 56 4.77 -15.04 -6.38
C ARG A 56 4.59 -13.53 -6.26
N PHE A 57 3.62 -12.98 -6.96
CA PHE A 57 3.31 -11.55 -6.94
C PHE A 57 2.13 -11.19 -6.02
N THR A 58 1.44 -12.19 -5.51
CA THR A 58 0.40 -11.99 -4.51
C THR A 58 0.99 -12.22 -3.12
N VAL A 59 1.47 -11.16 -2.53
CA VAL A 59 1.88 -11.15 -1.12
C VAL A 59 0.72 -10.52 -0.36
N PRO A 60 -0.06 -11.29 0.42
CA PRO A 60 -1.28 -10.79 1.06
C PRO A 60 -1.05 -9.55 1.93
N GLU A 61 0.17 -9.42 2.44
CA GLU A 61 0.57 -8.31 3.31
C GLU A 61 0.86 -7.01 2.57
N ILE A 62 1.05 -7.07 1.25
CA ILE A 62 1.49 -5.92 0.44
C ILE A 62 0.84 -5.84 -0.93
N ASP A 63 0.00 -6.80 -1.31
CA ASP A 63 -0.68 -6.75 -2.59
C ASP A 63 -1.75 -5.64 -2.62
N ASP A 64 -2.21 -5.33 -3.79
CA ASP A 64 -3.21 -4.30 -4.06
C ASP A 64 -4.61 -4.86 -4.32
N MET A 65 -4.78 -6.16 -4.12
CA MET A 65 -6.07 -6.81 -4.27
C MET A 65 -7.03 -6.42 -3.14
N PRO A 66 -8.33 -6.35 -3.42
CA PRO A 66 -9.31 -6.11 -2.39
C PRO A 66 -9.25 -7.17 -1.31
N ASP A 67 -9.11 -6.74 -0.06
CA ASP A 67 -9.18 -7.62 1.10
C ASP A 67 -10.64 -7.88 1.47
N PHE A 68 -11.13 -9.05 1.15
CA PHE A 68 -12.44 -9.53 1.53
C PHE A 68 -12.30 -10.69 2.51
N HIS A 69 -12.79 -10.50 3.74
CA HIS A 69 -12.55 -11.42 4.83
C HIS A 69 -13.86 -11.85 5.51
N GLY A 70 -13.98 -13.11 5.80
CA GLY A 70 -15.15 -13.70 6.46
C GLY A 70 -16.15 -14.30 5.48
N SER A 71 -17.30 -14.72 6.00
CA SER A 71 -18.37 -15.31 5.20
C SER A 71 -19.36 -14.23 4.75
N LEU A 72 -19.73 -14.26 3.48
CA LEU A 72 -20.85 -13.49 2.92
C LEU A 72 -22.20 -14.15 3.23
N ASP A 73 -22.18 -15.43 3.66
CA ASP A 73 -23.38 -16.13 4.03
C ASP A 73 -23.87 -15.71 5.41
N HIS A 74 -24.98 -14.99 5.43
CA HIS A 74 -25.66 -14.49 6.63
C HIS A 74 -24.74 -13.77 7.64
N PRO A 75 -23.96 -12.76 7.24
CA PRO A 75 -23.15 -11.99 8.17
C PRO A 75 -24.04 -11.31 9.20
N ALA A 76 -23.58 -11.25 10.46
CA ALA A 76 -24.26 -10.53 11.53
C ALA A 76 -23.55 -9.23 11.92
N LEU A 77 -22.44 -8.93 11.25
CA LEU A 77 -21.73 -7.64 11.29
C LEU A 77 -20.90 -7.50 10.01
N VAL A 78 -21.08 -6.39 9.32
CA VAL A 78 -20.31 -6.04 8.11
C VAL A 78 -19.55 -4.75 8.35
N ILE A 79 -18.21 -4.79 8.17
CA ILE A 79 -17.32 -3.67 8.47
C ILE A 79 -16.59 -3.24 7.20
N PHE A 80 -16.79 -2.01 6.77
CA PHE A 80 -15.99 -1.35 5.75
C PHE A 80 -14.93 -0.49 6.41
N VAL A 81 -13.67 -0.82 6.23
CA VAL A 81 -12.55 -0.19 6.92
C VAL A 81 -11.45 0.22 5.97
N GLY A 82 -10.86 1.39 6.19
CA GLY A 82 -9.73 1.87 5.39
C GLY A 82 -8.56 0.88 5.41
N GLY A 83 -7.99 0.62 4.24
CA GLY A 83 -7.03 -0.45 4.02
C GLY A 83 -5.67 -0.31 4.70
N ASN A 84 -5.37 0.82 5.32
CA ASN A 84 -4.05 1.09 5.89
C ASN A 84 -3.77 0.42 7.26
N TYR A 85 -4.67 -0.40 7.78
CA TYR A 85 -4.46 -1.23 8.97
C TYR A 85 -5.10 -2.62 8.83
N TYR A 86 -5.13 -3.13 7.60
CA TYR A 86 -5.65 -4.46 7.28
C TYR A 86 -5.05 -5.56 8.18
N PHE A 87 -3.75 -5.48 8.48
CA PHE A 87 -3.04 -6.42 9.35
C PHE A 87 -3.57 -6.44 10.80
N ALA A 88 -4.14 -5.35 11.30
CA ALA A 88 -4.73 -5.29 12.63
C ALA A 88 -6.14 -5.88 12.68
N MET A 89 -6.83 -6.00 11.55
CA MET A 89 -8.25 -6.40 11.52
C MET A 89 -8.47 -7.83 11.98
N ALA A 90 -7.69 -8.79 11.50
CA ALA A 90 -7.87 -10.19 11.90
C ALA A 90 -7.72 -10.41 13.43
N PRO A 91 -6.69 -9.89 14.11
CA PRO A 91 -6.61 -9.99 15.56
C PRO A 91 -7.72 -9.21 16.30
N LEU A 92 -8.16 -8.05 15.78
CA LEU A 92 -9.28 -7.30 16.34
C LEU A 92 -10.60 -8.12 16.26
N VAL A 93 -10.89 -8.68 15.09
CA VAL A 93 -12.09 -9.50 14.86
C VAL A 93 -12.07 -10.76 15.74
N ARG A 94 -10.91 -11.42 15.88
CA ARG A 94 -10.77 -12.57 16.78
C ARG A 94 -11.07 -12.19 18.25
N ALA A 95 -10.49 -11.08 18.72
CA ALA A 95 -10.69 -10.63 20.09
C ALA A 95 -12.14 -10.18 20.35
N PHE A 96 -12.76 -9.51 19.39
CA PHE A 96 -14.18 -9.13 19.47
C PHE A 96 -15.09 -10.35 19.48
N SER A 97 -14.85 -11.33 18.60
CA SER A 97 -15.63 -12.57 18.54
C SER A 97 -15.51 -13.41 19.83
N ALA A 98 -14.37 -13.35 20.53
CA ALA A 98 -14.21 -14.00 21.83
C ALA A 98 -15.13 -13.39 22.89
N GLN A 99 -15.36 -12.06 22.84
CA GLN A 99 -16.28 -11.35 23.74
C GLN A 99 -17.75 -11.45 23.29
N HIS A 100 -17.98 -11.77 22.01
CA HIS A 100 -19.31 -11.87 21.39
C HIS A 100 -19.48 -13.21 20.66
N PRO A 101 -19.59 -14.35 21.36
CA PRO A 101 -19.60 -15.69 20.76
C PRO A 101 -20.66 -15.90 19.67
N ARG A 102 -21.80 -15.21 19.77
CA ARG A 102 -22.88 -15.26 18.76
C ARG A 102 -22.49 -14.66 17.40
N LEU A 103 -21.43 -13.86 17.34
CA LEU A 103 -20.91 -13.25 16.12
C LEU A 103 -19.74 -14.03 15.49
N ARG A 104 -19.28 -15.09 16.16
CA ARG A 104 -18.16 -15.91 15.68
C ARG A 104 -18.52 -16.55 14.33
N GLY A 105 -17.62 -16.37 13.33
CA GLY A 105 -17.84 -16.85 11.96
C GLY A 105 -18.88 -16.06 11.16
N ARG A 106 -19.48 -15.01 11.75
CA ARG A 106 -20.53 -14.20 11.13
C ARG A 106 -20.15 -12.72 10.98
N ILE A 107 -18.85 -12.42 10.95
CA ILE A 107 -18.33 -11.08 10.69
C ILE A 107 -17.69 -11.09 9.32
N PHE A 108 -18.12 -10.18 8.46
CA PHE A 108 -17.49 -9.90 7.19
C PHE A 108 -16.85 -8.50 7.22
N TYR A 109 -15.64 -8.37 6.72
CA TYR A 109 -15.02 -7.06 6.63
C TYR A 109 -14.22 -6.88 5.34
N VAL A 110 -14.12 -5.63 4.90
CA VAL A 110 -13.42 -5.21 3.69
C VAL A 110 -12.40 -4.14 4.04
N THR A 111 -11.16 -4.29 3.55
CA THR A 111 -10.06 -3.35 3.80
C THR A 111 -9.61 -2.68 2.50
N LEU A 112 -10.33 -1.67 2.03
CA LEU A 112 -10.08 -0.95 0.79
C LEU A 112 -9.79 0.54 1.01
N PRO A 113 -9.22 1.23 0.03
CA PRO A 113 -9.13 2.69 0.06
C PRO A 113 -10.49 3.33 0.39
N PRO A 114 -10.53 4.28 1.34
CA PRO A 114 -11.79 4.86 1.82
C PRO A 114 -12.70 5.44 0.73
N GLY A 115 -12.12 5.91 -0.37
CA GLY A 115 -12.88 6.40 -1.52
C GLY A 115 -13.66 5.30 -2.25
N LEU A 116 -13.06 4.11 -2.38
CA LEU A 116 -13.71 2.94 -2.98
C LEU A 116 -14.83 2.41 -2.08
N LEU A 117 -14.61 2.38 -0.77
CA LEU A 117 -15.65 2.00 0.19
C LEU A 117 -16.86 2.94 0.14
N ILE A 118 -16.63 4.26 -0.02
CA ILE A 118 -17.72 5.23 -0.18
C ILE A 118 -18.49 4.98 -1.48
N LYS A 119 -17.79 4.68 -2.59
CA LYS A 119 -18.43 4.31 -3.85
C LYS A 119 -19.27 3.05 -3.72
N ALA A 120 -18.72 2.01 -3.07
CA ALA A 120 -19.45 0.77 -2.81
C ALA A 120 -20.70 1.02 -1.96
N MET A 121 -20.60 1.81 -0.87
CA MET A 121 -21.76 2.19 -0.05
C MET A 121 -22.83 2.94 -0.86
N ALA A 122 -22.42 3.82 -1.77
CA ALA A 122 -23.35 4.55 -2.63
C ALA A 122 -24.10 3.61 -3.61
N ASN A 123 -23.48 2.46 -3.94
CA ASN A 123 -24.04 1.42 -4.81
C ASN A 123 -24.58 0.21 -4.00
N GLY A 124 -25.16 0.44 -2.83
CA GLY A 124 -25.77 -0.60 -2.01
C GLY A 124 -24.79 -1.62 -1.40
N GLY A 125 -23.48 -1.34 -1.42
CA GLY A 125 -22.46 -2.28 -0.94
C GLY A 125 -21.90 -3.19 -2.03
N THR A 126 -22.06 -2.82 -3.29
CA THR A 126 -21.59 -3.64 -4.43
C THR A 126 -20.11 -3.40 -4.71
N PHE A 127 -19.40 -4.50 -4.86
CA PHE A 127 -17.99 -4.57 -5.28
C PHE A 127 -17.85 -5.37 -6.57
N THR A 128 -16.99 -4.88 -7.44
CA THR A 128 -16.55 -5.61 -8.63
C THR A 128 -15.02 -5.61 -8.70
N SER A 129 -14.41 -6.76 -8.84
CA SER A 129 -12.97 -6.96 -9.01
C SER A 129 -12.75 -8.07 -10.03
N GLY A 130 -12.25 -7.73 -11.20
CA GLY A 130 -12.21 -8.66 -12.33
C GLY A 130 -13.61 -9.16 -12.68
N ASN A 131 -13.79 -10.47 -12.69
CA ASN A 131 -15.07 -11.14 -12.98
C ASN A 131 -15.91 -11.37 -11.71
N LEU A 132 -15.42 -11.01 -10.55
CA LEU A 132 -16.15 -11.17 -9.29
C LEU A 132 -17.00 -9.92 -9.03
N THR A 133 -18.29 -10.11 -8.87
CA THR A 133 -19.22 -9.07 -8.38
C THR A 133 -20.06 -9.64 -7.24
N PHE A 134 -20.11 -8.94 -6.13
CA PHE A 134 -20.97 -9.28 -5.01
C PHE A 134 -21.48 -8.02 -4.29
N THR A 135 -22.54 -8.17 -3.53
CA THR A 135 -23.17 -7.08 -2.80
C THR A 135 -23.31 -7.45 -1.33
N VAL A 136 -22.82 -6.58 -0.45
CA VAL A 136 -22.97 -6.69 0.99
C VAL A 136 -23.11 -5.30 1.61
N ALA A 137 -24.23 -5.04 2.28
CA ALA A 137 -24.48 -3.74 2.90
C ALA A 137 -23.67 -3.59 4.19
N PRO A 138 -22.87 -2.53 4.37
CA PRO A 138 -22.08 -2.35 5.58
C PRO A 138 -22.93 -1.89 6.77
N ASP A 139 -22.54 -2.36 7.96
CA ASP A 139 -23.08 -1.86 9.26
C ASP A 139 -22.18 -0.77 9.83
N VAL A 140 -20.87 -0.84 9.56
CA VAL A 140 -19.85 0.10 10.05
C VAL A 140 -19.01 0.61 8.90
N TYR A 141 -18.73 1.91 8.90
CA TYR A 141 -17.69 2.51 8.08
C TYR A 141 -16.60 3.11 8.98
N ALA A 142 -15.35 2.78 8.71
CA ALA A 142 -14.19 3.23 9.45
C ALA A 142 -13.11 3.77 8.51
N ALA A 143 -12.62 5.00 8.78
CA ALA A 143 -11.61 5.69 7.98
C ALA A 143 -10.97 6.83 8.78
N GLY A 144 -10.19 7.69 8.14
CA GLY A 144 -9.74 8.94 8.74
C GLY A 144 -10.92 9.81 9.20
N LEU A 145 -10.79 10.44 10.38
CA LEU A 145 -11.85 11.20 11.06
C LEU A 145 -12.60 12.17 10.14
N LYS A 146 -11.88 12.97 9.34
CA LYS A 146 -12.50 13.93 8.40
C LYS A 146 -13.40 13.24 7.37
N LYS A 147 -13.00 12.04 6.90
CA LYS A 147 -13.82 11.27 5.96
C LYS A 147 -15.10 10.76 6.62
N VAL A 148 -15.02 10.23 7.83
CA VAL A 148 -16.19 9.77 8.60
C VAL A 148 -17.14 10.94 8.87
N GLN A 149 -16.61 12.08 9.32
CA GLN A 149 -17.40 13.31 9.54
C GLN A 149 -18.09 13.79 8.26
N GLY A 150 -17.41 13.76 7.12
CA GLY A 150 -18.00 14.08 5.83
C GLY A 150 -19.17 13.15 5.43
N GLN A 151 -19.08 11.85 5.75
CA GLN A 151 -20.18 10.91 5.50
C GLN A 151 -21.34 11.08 6.49
N ILE A 152 -21.08 11.55 7.71
CA ILE A 152 -22.14 11.97 8.67
C ILE A 152 -22.85 13.20 8.13
N ALA A 153 -22.12 14.22 7.68
CA ALA A 153 -22.69 15.44 7.08
C ALA A 153 -23.55 15.11 5.84
N ALA A 154 -23.09 14.13 5.03
CA ALA A 154 -23.86 13.61 3.89
C ALA A 154 -25.00 12.66 4.29
N ARG A 155 -25.33 12.54 5.57
CA ARG A 155 -26.42 11.71 6.13
C ARG A 155 -26.32 10.22 5.78
N ARG A 156 -25.14 9.71 5.46
CA ARG A 156 -24.90 8.28 5.18
C ARG A 156 -24.54 7.49 6.43
N LEU A 157 -23.99 8.16 7.44
CA LEU A 157 -23.65 7.58 8.72
C LEU A 157 -24.44 8.22 9.86
N VAL A 158 -24.60 7.48 10.95
CA VAL A 158 -25.23 7.94 12.19
C VAL A 158 -24.17 8.58 13.09
N PRO A 159 -24.35 9.82 13.58
CA PRO A 159 -23.44 10.42 14.53
C PRO A 159 -23.49 9.72 15.91
N PRO A 160 -22.41 9.85 16.72
CA PRO A 160 -21.19 10.58 16.45
C PRO A 160 -20.15 9.74 15.68
N ALA A 161 -19.17 10.41 15.04
CA ALA A 161 -17.93 9.75 14.69
C ALA A 161 -17.19 9.33 15.98
N VAL A 162 -16.79 8.07 16.11
CA VAL A 162 -16.08 7.52 17.27
C VAL A 162 -14.60 7.41 16.95
N PRO A 163 -13.74 8.34 17.42
CA PRO A 163 -12.29 8.21 17.27
C PRO A 163 -11.77 7.05 18.12
N TYR A 164 -10.85 6.26 17.58
CA TYR A 164 -10.31 5.09 18.30
C TYR A 164 -8.79 4.95 18.26
N ALA A 165 -8.11 5.44 17.20
CA ALA A 165 -6.67 5.33 17.08
C ALA A 165 -6.07 6.54 16.37
N THR A 166 -4.77 6.77 16.58
CA THR A 166 -3.96 7.71 15.79
C THR A 166 -2.75 7.01 15.22
N ASN A 167 -2.22 7.54 14.11
CA ASN A 167 -1.03 7.05 13.45
C ASN A 167 -0.20 8.23 12.93
N THR A 168 1.09 8.02 12.73
CA THR A 168 2.01 9.00 12.18
C THR A 168 2.66 8.46 10.91
N LEU A 169 3.29 9.32 10.14
CA LEU A 169 4.09 8.93 8.99
C LEU A 169 5.47 8.43 9.42
N THR A 170 6.09 7.65 8.54
CA THR A 170 7.48 7.24 8.64
C THR A 170 8.07 7.09 7.24
N ILE A 171 9.40 7.09 7.13
CA ILE A 171 10.08 6.76 5.88
C ILE A 171 10.42 5.27 5.95
N MET A 172 9.91 4.48 5.02
CA MET A 172 10.26 3.06 4.87
C MET A 172 11.43 2.94 3.90
N VAL A 173 12.40 2.12 4.24
CA VAL A 173 13.61 1.87 3.45
C VAL A 173 13.95 0.38 3.44
N PRO A 174 14.71 -0.12 2.47
CA PRO A 174 15.28 -1.47 2.53
C PRO A 174 16.15 -1.65 3.78
N ALA A 175 16.22 -2.87 4.30
CA ALA A 175 17.08 -3.21 5.44
C ALA A 175 18.53 -2.79 5.17
N GLY A 176 19.19 -2.26 6.19
CA GLY A 176 20.52 -1.67 6.08
C GLY A 176 20.55 -0.25 5.53
N ASN A 177 19.40 0.30 5.07
CA ASN A 177 19.27 1.68 4.58
C ASN A 177 20.40 2.09 3.62
N PRO A 178 20.58 1.41 2.48
CA PRO A 178 21.73 1.60 1.59
C PRO A 178 21.83 3.01 0.98
N ALA A 179 20.70 3.73 0.91
CA ALA A 179 20.66 5.12 0.43
C ALA A 179 20.95 6.16 1.55
N HIS A 180 21.23 5.70 2.77
CA HIS A 180 21.53 6.56 3.92
C HIS A 180 20.48 7.66 4.14
N ILE A 181 19.21 7.26 4.14
CA ILE A 181 18.09 8.16 4.40
C ILE A 181 17.96 8.36 5.91
N THR A 182 18.04 9.59 6.38
CA THR A 182 17.95 9.95 7.80
C THR A 182 16.80 10.91 8.11
N SER A 183 16.29 11.58 7.07
CA SER A 183 15.25 12.61 7.19
C SER A 183 14.39 12.72 5.92
N LEU A 184 13.30 13.48 6.00
CA LEU A 184 12.50 13.83 4.82
C LEU A 184 13.28 14.67 3.80
N ALA A 185 14.28 15.46 4.26
CA ALA A 185 15.11 16.25 3.36
C ALA A 185 15.92 15.38 2.40
N ASP A 186 16.36 14.21 2.86
CA ASP A 186 17.13 13.26 2.03
C ASP A 186 16.34 12.74 0.82
N LEU A 187 15.02 12.77 0.88
CA LEU A 187 14.17 12.37 -0.24
C LEU A 187 14.29 13.34 -1.43
N GLY A 188 14.75 14.56 -1.18
CA GLY A 188 15.04 15.56 -2.21
C GLY A 188 16.37 15.34 -2.93
N ARG A 189 17.28 14.51 -2.41
CA ARG A 189 18.61 14.31 -3.01
C ARG A 189 18.53 13.75 -4.44
N PRO A 190 19.37 14.24 -5.37
CA PRO A 190 19.52 13.62 -6.67
C PRO A 190 19.89 12.12 -6.57
N GLY A 191 19.39 11.31 -7.46
CA GLY A 191 19.69 9.87 -7.52
C GLY A 191 18.95 8.99 -6.51
N VAL A 192 18.35 9.53 -5.46
CA VAL A 192 17.48 8.77 -4.55
C VAL A 192 16.16 8.47 -5.25
N ARG A 193 15.87 7.20 -5.44
CA ARG A 193 14.62 6.74 -6.09
C ARG A 193 13.53 6.55 -5.04
N LEU A 194 12.34 7.01 -5.35
CA LEU A 194 11.24 7.03 -4.40
C LEU A 194 10.03 6.26 -4.91
N VAL A 195 9.28 5.68 -3.97
CA VAL A 195 7.91 5.24 -4.18
C VAL A 195 7.01 6.03 -3.25
N MET A 196 6.04 6.74 -3.81
CA MET A 196 5.20 7.65 -3.05
C MET A 196 3.72 7.41 -3.34
N PRO A 197 2.84 7.51 -2.32
CA PRO A 197 1.40 7.45 -2.51
C PRO A 197 0.91 8.49 -3.51
N ASN A 198 0.01 8.07 -4.41
CA ASN A 198 -0.47 8.94 -5.48
C ASN A 198 -1.45 10.01 -4.97
N PRO A 199 -1.16 11.30 -5.15
CA PRO A 199 -2.01 12.39 -4.67
C PRO A 199 -3.37 12.48 -5.37
N ALA A 200 -3.54 11.84 -6.53
CA ALA A 200 -4.80 11.87 -7.27
C ALA A 200 -5.95 11.13 -6.55
N TRP A 201 -5.63 10.09 -5.76
CA TRP A 201 -6.65 9.29 -5.07
C TRP A 201 -6.30 8.88 -3.64
N GLU A 202 -5.02 8.95 -3.22
CA GLU A 202 -4.61 8.53 -1.89
C GLU A 202 -4.54 9.70 -0.91
N GLY A 203 -5.38 9.65 0.12
CA GLY A 203 -5.45 10.72 1.11
C GLY A 203 -4.16 10.91 1.93
N VAL A 204 -3.33 9.86 2.05
CA VAL A 204 -2.04 9.92 2.74
C VAL A 204 -1.04 10.81 2.01
N ALA A 205 -1.08 10.88 0.68
CA ALA A 205 -0.20 11.72 -0.12
C ALA A 205 -0.29 13.20 0.28
N ARG A 206 -1.49 13.70 0.59
CA ARG A 206 -1.65 15.08 1.10
C ARG A 206 -0.95 15.28 2.44
N GLN A 207 -0.99 14.29 3.32
CA GLN A 207 -0.34 14.37 4.63
C GLN A 207 1.17 14.29 4.50
N ILE A 208 1.67 13.48 3.57
CA ILE A 208 3.09 13.41 3.24
C ILE A 208 3.59 14.73 2.67
N ARG A 209 2.83 15.36 1.76
CA ARG A 209 3.18 16.71 1.27
C ARG A 209 3.28 17.72 2.38
N MET A 210 2.34 17.72 3.33
CA MET A 210 2.40 18.59 4.50
C MET A 210 3.65 18.32 5.36
N ALA A 211 4.05 17.05 5.52
CA ALA A 211 5.26 16.69 6.25
C ALA A 211 6.53 17.17 5.52
N LEU A 212 6.60 16.99 4.20
CA LEU A 212 7.68 17.51 3.37
C LEU A 212 7.77 19.04 3.41
N GLU A 213 6.62 19.73 3.38
CA GLU A 213 6.56 21.18 3.49
C GLU A 213 7.06 21.68 4.85
N ARG A 214 6.81 20.94 5.94
CA ARG A 214 7.34 21.27 7.27
C ARG A 214 8.86 21.06 7.35
N ALA A 215 9.34 19.96 6.74
CA ALA A 215 10.75 19.56 6.82
C ALA A 215 11.68 20.40 5.91
N GLY A 216 11.19 20.84 4.75
CA GLY A 216 12.04 21.54 3.76
C GLY A 216 11.29 22.54 2.88
N GLY A 217 10.14 23.02 3.36
CA GLY A 217 9.32 23.99 2.64
C GLY A 217 8.63 23.44 1.39
N PRO A 218 7.87 24.29 0.69
CA PRO A 218 7.18 23.90 -0.56
C PRO A 218 8.12 23.39 -1.66
N ALA A 219 9.39 23.80 -1.61
CA ALA A 219 10.41 23.36 -2.58
C ALA A 219 10.66 21.85 -2.47
N LEU A 220 10.82 21.31 -1.25
CA LEU A 220 11.02 19.87 -1.05
C LEU A 220 9.81 19.05 -1.53
N ALA A 221 8.61 19.48 -1.19
CA ALA A 221 7.38 18.81 -1.64
C ALA A 221 7.26 18.82 -3.17
N ARG A 222 7.63 19.92 -3.84
CA ARG A 222 7.67 20.03 -5.30
C ARG A 222 8.74 19.12 -5.89
N THR A 223 9.94 19.09 -5.31
CA THR A 223 11.02 18.20 -5.75
C THR A 223 10.54 16.74 -5.73
N VAL A 224 9.96 16.27 -4.63
CA VAL A 224 9.53 14.88 -4.46
C VAL A 224 8.35 14.50 -5.36
N TYR A 225 7.32 15.34 -5.42
CA TYR A 225 6.05 15.00 -6.08
C TYR A 225 5.90 15.57 -7.50
N VAL A 226 6.81 16.41 -7.98
CA VAL A 226 6.73 16.99 -9.32
C VAL A 226 8.01 16.72 -10.09
N SER A 227 9.15 17.29 -9.67
CA SER A 227 10.41 17.20 -10.44
C SER A 227 10.86 15.74 -10.56
N LYS A 228 10.99 15.03 -9.44
CA LYS A 228 11.41 13.62 -9.43
C LYS A 228 10.40 12.67 -10.08
N VAL A 229 9.12 13.03 -10.12
CA VAL A 229 8.12 12.28 -10.89
C VAL A 229 8.37 12.46 -12.38
N ALA A 230 8.60 13.69 -12.83
CA ALA A 230 8.91 13.97 -14.23
C ALA A 230 10.21 13.29 -14.68
N ASP A 231 11.22 13.25 -13.81
CA ASP A 231 12.52 12.61 -14.06
C ASP A 231 12.51 11.08 -13.88
N GLY A 232 11.37 10.49 -13.53
CA GLY A 232 11.25 9.04 -13.27
C GLY A 232 11.93 8.55 -11.99
N GLN A 233 12.40 9.46 -11.12
CA GLN A 233 13.02 9.12 -9.83
C GLN A 233 11.97 8.91 -8.70
N THR A 234 10.75 9.40 -8.87
CA THR A 234 9.62 9.09 -7.97
C THR A 234 8.56 8.32 -8.74
N ILE A 235 8.25 7.12 -8.26
CA ILE A 235 7.12 6.31 -8.70
C ILE A 235 5.94 6.63 -7.80
N LEU A 236 4.79 6.98 -8.39
CA LEU A 236 3.54 7.11 -7.66
C LEU A 236 2.82 5.77 -7.65
N THR A 237 2.32 5.36 -6.48
CA THR A 237 1.58 4.11 -6.36
C THR A 237 0.32 4.15 -7.24
N HIS A 238 0.01 3.02 -7.88
CA HIS A 238 -1.10 2.98 -8.84
C HIS A 238 -2.45 2.75 -8.15
N ILE A 239 -2.51 1.79 -7.24
CA ILE A 239 -3.75 1.39 -6.58
C ILE A 239 -3.76 1.84 -5.12
N HIS A 240 -2.74 1.48 -4.36
CA HIS A 240 -2.66 1.75 -2.92
C HIS A 240 -1.21 1.90 -2.46
N HIS A 241 -0.98 2.67 -1.40
CA HIS A 241 0.33 2.84 -0.77
C HIS A 241 0.89 1.53 -0.14
N ARG A 242 0.11 0.46 -0.05
CA ARG A 242 0.61 -0.89 0.24
C ARG A 242 1.63 -1.39 -0.79
N GLN A 243 1.70 -0.81 -1.97
CA GLN A 243 2.73 -1.10 -2.96
C GLN A 243 4.11 -0.58 -2.53
N THR A 244 4.18 0.34 -1.57
CA THR A 244 5.45 0.89 -1.07
C THR A 244 6.44 -0.19 -0.64
N PRO A 245 6.11 -1.13 0.28
CA PRO A 245 7.04 -2.20 0.65
C PRO A 245 7.42 -3.10 -0.52
N LEU A 246 6.50 -3.38 -1.44
CA LEU A 246 6.78 -4.21 -2.62
C LEU A 246 7.90 -3.61 -3.47
N PHE A 247 7.78 -2.34 -3.84
CA PHE A 247 8.80 -1.66 -4.65
C PHE A 247 10.16 -1.53 -3.95
N LEU A 248 10.15 -1.38 -2.63
CA LEU A 248 11.38 -1.35 -1.84
C LEU A 248 12.07 -2.72 -1.79
N MET A 249 11.30 -3.80 -1.59
CA MET A 249 11.84 -5.17 -1.62
C MET A 249 12.37 -5.57 -2.99
N GLN A 250 11.73 -5.10 -4.05
CA GLN A 250 12.17 -5.29 -5.44
C GLN A 250 13.36 -4.40 -5.82
N ARG A 251 13.85 -3.55 -4.92
CA ARG A 251 14.95 -2.60 -5.19
C ARG A 251 14.65 -1.62 -6.33
N ILE A 252 13.39 -1.39 -6.63
CA ILE A 252 12.94 -0.40 -7.63
C ILE A 252 13.04 1.01 -7.05
N ALA A 253 12.81 1.15 -5.75
CA ALA A 253 12.95 2.39 -5.01
C ALA A 253 13.89 2.22 -3.81
N ASP A 254 14.46 3.31 -3.34
CA ASP A 254 15.38 3.37 -2.21
C ASP A 254 14.67 3.81 -0.92
N ALA A 255 13.57 4.56 -1.05
CA ALA A 255 12.75 5.00 0.07
C ALA A 255 11.29 5.25 -0.35
N GLY A 256 10.39 5.20 0.62
CA GLY A 256 9.00 5.59 0.45
C GLY A 256 8.41 6.08 1.76
N VAL A 257 7.48 7.03 1.71
CA VAL A 257 6.80 7.50 2.92
C VAL A 257 5.44 6.83 3.03
N THR A 258 5.18 6.25 4.19
CA THR A 258 3.93 5.55 4.48
C THR A 258 3.51 5.75 5.94
N TRP A 259 2.47 5.07 6.38
CA TRP A 259 2.10 5.03 7.78
C TRP A 259 3.10 4.22 8.60
N LYS A 260 3.45 4.71 9.78
CA LYS A 260 4.39 4.02 10.68
C LYS A 260 3.95 2.60 11.01
N SER A 261 2.64 2.38 11.16
CA SER A 261 2.08 1.07 11.43
C SER A 261 2.35 0.03 10.32
N GLU A 262 2.40 0.47 9.07
CA GLU A 262 2.71 -0.42 7.94
C GLU A 262 4.18 -0.83 7.96
N ALA A 263 5.07 0.11 8.23
CA ALA A 263 6.49 -0.21 8.35
C ALA A 263 6.76 -1.17 9.51
N ILE A 264 6.19 -0.92 10.69
CA ILE A 264 6.29 -1.82 11.85
C ILE A 264 5.75 -3.21 11.51
N PHE A 265 4.63 -3.29 10.80
CA PHE A 265 4.08 -4.58 10.39
C PHE A 265 5.02 -5.34 9.45
N GLN A 266 5.60 -4.67 8.45
CA GLN A 266 6.55 -5.30 7.53
C GLN A 266 7.79 -5.82 8.25
N GLU A 267 8.30 -5.09 9.23
CA GLU A 267 9.41 -5.54 10.09
C GLU A 267 9.01 -6.77 10.93
N GLN A 268 7.81 -6.78 11.51
CA GLN A 268 7.31 -7.87 12.35
C GLN A 268 7.14 -9.19 11.60
N ILE A 269 6.78 -9.15 10.32
CA ILE A 269 6.64 -10.36 9.49
C ILE A 269 7.95 -10.77 8.83
N GLY A 270 9.07 -10.08 9.12
CA GLY A 270 10.41 -10.45 8.67
C GLY A 270 10.75 -10.02 7.25
N HIS A 271 10.01 -9.09 6.67
CA HIS A 271 10.40 -8.51 5.38
C HIS A 271 11.70 -7.72 5.52
N PRO A 272 12.58 -7.69 4.48
CA PRO A 272 13.87 -7.01 4.53
C PRO A 272 13.73 -5.49 4.40
N LEU A 273 12.93 -4.92 5.27
CA LEU A 273 12.59 -3.51 5.34
C LEU A 273 12.84 -2.97 6.75
N THR A 274 13.07 -1.69 6.85
CA THR A 274 13.11 -0.97 8.12
C THR A 274 12.56 0.45 7.93
N HIS A 275 12.48 1.22 9.02
CA HIS A 275 11.96 2.56 8.93
C HIS A 275 12.84 3.61 9.61
N VAL A 276 12.77 4.82 9.08
CA VAL A 276 13.37 6.02 9.66
C VAL A 276 12.24 6.89 10.22
N ASN A 277 12.36 7.24 11.49
CA ASN A 277 11.35 8.07 12.16
C ASN A 277 11.42 9.52 11.65
N ILE A 278 10.27 10.10 11.38
CA ILE A 278 10.14 11.51 11.08
C ILE A 278 9.99 12.28 12.40
N PRO A 279 10.78 13.33 12.66
CA PRO A 279 10.66 14.17 13.85
C PRO A 279 9.23 14.69 14.03
N THR A 280 8.77 14.80 15.28
CA THR A 280 7.37 15.20 15.57
C THR A 280 7.02 16.57 14.98
N ALA A 281 7.98 17.49 14.91
CA ALA A 281 7.79 18.83 14.33
C ALA A 281 7.41 18.75 12.84
N ASP A 282 8.00 17.81 12.10
CA ASP A 282 7.79 17.64 10.66
C ASP A 282 6.67 16.65 10.36
N ASN A 283 6.30 15.81 11.33
CA ASN A 283 5.35 14.72 11.11
C ASN A 283 3.90 15.19 11.15
N VAL A 284 3.02 14.35 10.61
CA VAL A 284 1.57 14.53 10.63
C VAL A 284 0.92 13.37 11.36
N THR A 285 0.04 13.68 12.30
CA THR A 285 -0.77 12.69 12.99
C THR A 285 -2.15 12.57 12.34
N ALA A 286 -2.53 11.36 11.94
CA ALA A 286 -3.88 11.05 11.49
C ALA A 286 -4.69 10.43 12.62
N THR A 287 -5.96 10.81 12.71
CA THR A 287 -6.94 10.19 13.61
C THR A 287 -7.89 9.33 12.81
N TYR A 288 -8.07 8.09 13.24
CA TYR A 288 -9.05 7.14 12.70
C TYR A 288 -10.30 7.16 13.54
N ALA A 289 -11.44 7.08 12.85
CA ALA A 289 -12.75 7.02 13.47
C ALA A 289 -13.65 6.03 12.73
N ALA A 290 -14.70 5.61 13.42
CA ALA A 290 -15.75 4.79 12.85
C ALA A 290 -17.12 5.36 13.20
N ALA A 291 -18.12 5.01 12.38
CA ALA A 291 -19.52 5.31 12.67
C ALA A 291 -20.42 4.20 12.12
N VAL A 292 -21.61 4.09 12.68
CA VAL A 292 -22.65 3.18 12.20
C VAL A 292 -23.23 3.71 10.90
N VAL A 293 -23.43 2.85 9.92
CA VAL A 293 -24.11 3.20 8.67
C VAL A 293 -25.60 3.45 8.93
N ARG A 294 -26.20 4.42 8.28
CA ARG A 294 -27.57 4.87 8.58
C ARG A 294 -28.62 3.77 8.51
N HIS A 295 -28.53 2.89 7.56
CA HIS A 295 -29.46 1.76 7.39
C HIS A 295 -28.79 0.42 7.66
N ALA A 296 -27.90 0.40 8.66
CA ALA A 296 -27.23 -0.83 9.10
C ALA A 296 -28.25 -1.92 9.44
N GLN A 297 -28.03 -3.10 8.91
CA GLN A 297 -28.88 -4.27 9.19
C GLN A 297 -28.65 -4.79 10.62
N HIS A 298 -27.44 -4.60 11.15
CA HIS A 298 -27.05 -5.08 12.47
C HIS A 298 -26.57 -3.93 13.40
N PRO A 299 -27.40 -2.93 13.69
CA PRO A 299 -26.98 -1.71 14.38
C PRO A 299 -26.53 -1.96 15.83
N ARG A 300 -26.99 -3.04 16.47
CA ARG A 300 -26.52 -3.43 17.82
C ARG A 300 -25.09 -3.97 17.77
N ALA A 301 -24.79 -4.86 16.83
CA ALA A 301 -23.44 -5.39 16.61
C ALA A 301 -22.47 -4.28 16.18
N ALA A 302 -22.91 -3.37 15.30
CA ALA A 302 -22.13 -2.20 14.90
C ALA A 302 -21.74 -1.31 16.10
N ARG A 303 -22.68 -0.97 16.98
CA ARG A 303 -22.39 -0.20 18.21
C ARG A 303 -21.45 -0.94 19.16
N ALA A 304 -21.63 -2.25 19.31
CA ALA A 304 -20.72 -3.06 20.12
C ALA A 304 -19.30 -3.06 19.57
N TRP A 305 -19.15 -3.16 18.23
CA TRP A 305 -17.86 -3.03 17.56
C TRP A 305 -17.20 -1.66 17.81
N LEU A 306 -17.94 -0.56 17.67
CA LEU A 306 -17.42 0.78 17.95
C LEU A 306 -16.95 0.94 19.40
N ALA A 307 -17.69 0.39 20.35
CA ALA A 307 -17.29 0.37 21.76
C ALA A 307 -16.02 -0.48 21.97
N PHE A 308 -15.95 -1.66 21.35
CA PHE A 308 -14.79 -2.55 21.41
C PHE A 308 -13.52 -1.87 20.89
N LEU A 309 -13.57 -1.12 19.77
CA LEU A 309 -12.40 -0.43 19.23
C LEU A 309 -11.72 0.50 20.24
N ARG A 310 -12.44 0.98 21.25
CA ARG A 310 -11.93 1.83 22.32
C ARG A 310 -11.55 1.05 23.60
N SER A 311 -11.82 -0.24 23.65
CA SER A 311 -11.48 -1.07 24.80
C SER A 311 -9.97 -1.25 24.95
N ASN A 312 -9.52 -1.52 26.18
CA ASN A 312 -8.11 -1.84 26.46
C ASN A 312 -7.61 -3.01 25.60
N THR A 313 -8.46 -3.99 25.28
CA THR A 313 -8.09 -5.12 24.44
C THR A 313 -7.78 -4.67 23.02
N ALA A 314 -8.65 -3.88 22.39
CA ALA A 314 -8.41 -3.35 21.06
C ALA A 314 -7.20 -2.40 21.04
N GLN A 315 -7.06 -1.55 22.05
CA GLN A 315 -5.94 -0.59 22.15
C GLN A 315 -4.58 -1.31 22.26
N ARG A 316 -4.50 -2.43 23.02
CA ARG A 316 -3.28 -3.26 23.05
C ARG A 316 -2.97 -3.90 21.69
N ILE A 317 -4.00 -4.29 20.91
CA ILE A 317 -3.80 -4.81 19.55
C ILE A 317 -3.26 -3.71 18.64
N PHE A 318 -3.87 -2.54 18.64
CA PHE A 318 -3.40 -1.39 17.86
C PHE A 318 -1.96 -0.99 18.23
N ALA A 319 -1.65 -0.96 19.53
CA ALA A 319 -0.31 -0.58 20.01
C ALA A 319 0.81 -1.48 19.49
N ARG A 320 0.55 -2.78 19.26
CA ARG A 320 1.51 -3.71 18.66
C ARG A 320 2.01 -3.25 17.29
N TYR A 321 1.18 -2.53 16.56
CA TYR A 321 1.49 -1.98 15.24
C TYR A 321 1.84 -0.49 15.28
N GLY A 322 2.15 0.04 16.47
CA GLY A 322 2.60 1.44 16.61
C GLY A 322 1.50 2.51 16.59
N PHE A 323 0.23 2.11 16.56
CA PHE A 323 -0.86 3.06 16.77
C PHE A 323 -0.89 3.56 18.23
N LYS A 324 -1.42 4.75 18.41
CA LYS A 324 -1.70 5.32 19.73
C LYS A 324 -3.20 5.52 19.91
N PRO A 325 -3.72 5.51 21.15
CA PRO A 325 -5.11 5.84 21.42
C PRO A 325 -5.47 7.22 20.84
N ALA A 326 -6.68 7.32 20.30
CA ALA A 326 -7.19 8.62 19.91
C ALA A 326 -7.56 9.45 21.14
N PRO A 327 -7.33 10.77 21.15
CA PRO A 327 -7.80 11.63 22.22
C PRO A 327 -9.33 11.56 22.33
N PRO A 328 -9.88 11.74 23.54
CA PRO A 328 -11.33 11.80 23.72
C PRO A 328 -11.93 12.89 22.83
N SER A 329 -13.08 12.59 22.20
CA SER A 329 -13.78 13.61 21.44
C SER A 329 -14.27 14.75 22.32
N ALA A 330 -14.44 15.97 21.76
CA ALA A 330 -14.96 17.12 22.50
C ALA A 330 -16.32 16.82 23.17
N ALA A 331 -17.16 15.97 22.57
CA ALA A 331 -18.44 15.51 23.13
C ALA A 331 -18.31 14.56 24.34
N GLN A 332 -17.13 14.02 24.61
CA GLN A 332 -16.84 13.10 25.72
C GLN A 332 -16.12 13.79 26.89
N ARG A 333 -15.80 15.08 26.74
CA ARG A 333 -15.19 15.93 27.79
C ARG A 333 -16.21 16.77 28.55
N ARG A 334 -17.50 16.57 28.27
CA ARG A 334 -18.63 17.22 28.99
C ARG A 334 -19.31 16.23 29.91
#